data_df49e0f80bd032a4b787781afa0959a2
#
_entry.id   df49e0f80bd032a4b787781afa0959a2
#
_cell.length_a   1.000
_cell.length_b   1.000
_cell.length_c   1.000
_cell.angle_alpha   90.00
_cell.angle_beta   90.00
_cell.angle_gamma   90.00
#
_symmetry.space_group_name_H-M   'P 1'
#
loop_
_entity.id
_entity.type
_entity.pdbx_description
1 polymer ?
#
loop_
_entity_poly.entity_id
_entity_poly.type
_entity_poly.pdbx_seq_one_letter_code
_entity_poly.pdbx_strand_id
1 'polypeptide(L)'
;MRVLSERGRVSVDLLSLDGRPIAGIYGFVYQGVYYFYLPGFAPDVLPKASPGLLLLYHCIRQAIGDGERMVDLLQGAQPYKLEWSDDIRRSITLRYYNRSVRTVALKLLESGKQAAKILLR
;
A
#
# COMPACT_ATOMS: atom_id res chain seq x y z
N MET A 1 -10.43 11.97 -1.02
CA MET A 1 -10.42 11.03 -2.16
C MET A 1 -10.98 11.62 -3.45
N ARG A 2 -12.13 12.28 -3.46
CA ARG A 2 -12.70 12.96 -4.66
C ARG A 2 -11.69 13.83 -5.43
N VAL A 3 -10.92 14.66 -4.74
CA VAL A 3 -9.98 15.62 -5.36
C VAL A 3 -8.86 14.95 -6.17
N LEU A 4 -8.38 13.78 -5.77
CA LEU A 4 -7.34 13.04 -6.51
C LEU A 4 -7.91 12.34 -7.73
N SER A 5 -9.14 11.81 -7.63
CA SER A 5 -9.86 11.19 -8.73
C SER A 5 -10.19 12.21 -9.84
N GLU A 6 -10.67 13.39 -9.47
CA GLU A 6 -10.98 14.48 -10.42
C GLU A 6 -9.74 14.99 -11.19
N ARG A 7 -8.54 14.78 -10.63
CA ARG A 7 -7.26 15.14 -11.26
C ARG A 7 -6.60 14.00 -12.04
N GLY A 8 -7.29 12.88 -12.27
CA GLY A 8 -6.74 11.71 -12.97
C GLY A 8 -5.54 11.07 -12.29
N ARG A 9 -5.43 11.21 -10.95
CA ARG A 9 -4.28 10.71 -10.17
C ARG A 9 -4.56 9.40 -9.43
N VAL A 10 -5.74 8.84 -9.62
CA VAL A 10 -6.16 7.58 -9.00
C VAL A 10 -6.21 6.51 -10.08
N SER A 11 -5.62 5.36 -9.79
CA SER A 11 -5.75 4.14 -10.58
C SER A 11 -6.52 3.10 -9.78
N VAL A 12 -7.45 2.44 -10.42
CA VAL A 12 -8.16 1.26 -9.89
C VAL A 12 -8.08 0.18 -10.94
N ASP A 13 -7.20 -0.77 -10.72
CA ASP A 13 -6.91 -1.85 -11.64
C ASP A 13 -7.57 -3.13 -11.15
N LEU A 14 -8.30 -3.82 -12.02
CA LEU A 14 -9.01 -5.04 -11.70
C LEU A 14 -8.56 -6.17 -12.63
N LEU A 15 -8.26 -7.33 -12.05
CA LEU A 15 -8.10 -8.58 -12.75
C LEU A 15 -9.38 -9.38 -12.61
N SER A 16 -9.96 -9.78 -13.74
CA SER A 16 -11.19 -10.58 -13.75
C SER A 16 -10.98 -11.91 -14.45
N LEU A 17 -11.65 -12.95 -13.96
CA LEU A 17 -11.74 -14.26 -14.57
C LEU A 17 -13.22 -14.54 -14.85
N ASP A 18 -13.55 -14.82 -16.11
CA ASP A 18 -14.93 -15.07 -16.55
C ASP A 18 -15.93 -14.00 -16.08
N GLY A 19 -15.51 -12.72 -16.15
CA GLY A 19 -16.31 -11.58 -15.74
C GLY A 19 -16.38 -11.33 -14.22
N ARG A 20 -15.82 -12.21 -13.39
CA ARG A 20 -15.75 -12.04 -11.93
C ARG A 20 -14.41 -11.42 -11.53
N PRO A 21 -14.38 -10.28 -10.80
CA PRO A 21 -13.15 -9.73 -10.27
C PRO A 21 -12.49 -10.69 -9.27
N ILE A 22 -11.21 -11.00 -9.46
CA ILE A 22 -10.42 -11.91 -8.61
C ILE A 22 -9.25 -11.22 -7.93
N ALA A 23 -8.80 -10.07 -8.43
CA ALA A 23 -7.86 -9.21 -7.76
C ALA A 23 -8.14 -7.75 -8.12
N GLY A 24 -7.74 -6.85 -7.23
CA GLY A 24 -7.83 -5.41 -7.44
C GLY A 24 -6.65 -4.69 -6.80
N ILE A 25 -6.21 -3.63 -7.43
CA ILE A 25 -5.19 -2.72 -6.89
C ILE A 25 -5.76 -1.31 -6.94
N TYR A 26 -5.75 -0.64 -5.80
CA TYR A 26 -5.96 0.78 -5.72
C TYR A 26 -4.61 1.46 -5.61
N GLY A 27 -4.29 2.29 -6.58
CA GLY A 27 -3.05 3.05 -6.66
C GLY A 27 -3.30 4.52 -6.93
N PHE A 28 -2.24 5.29 -6.96
CA PHE A 28 -2.29 6.67 -7.41
C PHE A 28 -0.96 7.10 -8.02
N VAL A 29 -1.03 8.06 -8.93
CA VAL A 29 0.14 8.63 -9.62
C VAL A 29 0.36 10.04 -9.11
N TYR A 30 1.59 10.35 -8.74
CA TYR A 30 1.97 11.70 -8.35
C TYR A 30 3.45 11.98 -8.69
N GLN A 31 3.69 13.05 -9.41
CA GLN A 31 5.04 13.50 -9.82
C GLN A 31 5.90 12.41 -10.49
N GLY A 32 5.31 11.62 -11.39
CA GLY A 32 6.02 10.56 -12.09
C GLY A 32 6.30 9.33 -11.24
N VAL A 33 5.54 9.12 -10.17
CA VAL A 33 5.62 7.95 -9.30
C VAL A 33 4.26 7.29 -9.22
N TYR A 34 4.20 6.00 -9.53
CA TYR A 34 3.04 5.16 -9.25
C TYR A 34 3.16 4.58 -7.83
N TYR A 35 2.17 4.82 -7.00
CA TYR A 35 2.08 4.34 -5.62
C TYR A 35 1.12 3.15 -5.53
N PHE A 36 1.65 1.99 -5.21
CA PHE A 36 0.90 0.76 -4.97
C PHE A 36 0.29 0.78 -3.56
N TYR A 37 -0.93 1.30 -3.43
CA TYR A 37 -1.47 1.64 -2.11
C TYR A 37 -2.21 0.49 -1.43
N LEU A 38 -3.23 -0.09 -2.08
CA LEU A 38 -4.10 -1.10 -1.47
C LEU A 38 -4.39 -2.24 -2.44
N PRO A 39 -3.71 -3.37 -2.30
CA PRO A 39 -4.06 -4.59 -3.02
C PRO A 39 -5.17 -5.36 -2.31
N GLY A 40 -5.98 -6.05 -3.10
CA GLY A 40 -6.97 -7.03 -2.64
C GLY A 40 -7.07 -8.19 -3.61
N PHE A 41 -7.40 -9.37 -3.14
CA PHE A 41 -7.63 -10.53 -3.99
C PHE A 41 -8.61 -11.51 -3.32
N ALA A 42 -9.27 -12.35 -4.14
CA ALA A 42 -10.14 -13.42 -3.72
C ALA A 42 -9.34 -14.73 -3.56
N PRO A 43 -9.05 -15.19 -2.33
CA PRO A 43 -8.13 -16.33 -2.09
C PRO A 43 -8.68 -17.67 -2.57
N ASP A 44 -9.97 -17.78 -2.67
CA ASP A 44 -10.74 -19.00 -2.97
C ASP A 44 -10.88 -19.29 -4.47
N VAL A 45 -10.63 -18.31 -5.33
CA VAL A 45 -10.89 -18.47 -6.77
C VAL A 45 -9.73 -19.18 -7.50
N LEU A 46 -8.50 -18.92 -7.11
CA LEU A 46 -7.31 -19.54 -7.70
C LEU A 46 -6.28 -19.86 -6.61
N PRO A 47 -6.46 -20.89 -5.78
CA PRO A 47 -5.62 -21.14 -4.61
C PRO A 47 -4.16 -21.48 -4.95
N LYS A 48 -3.86 -21.91 -6.18
CA LYS A 48 -2.49 -22.21 -6.65
C LYS A 48 -1.86 -21.09 -7.49
N ALA A 49 -2.59 -20.03 -7.77
CA ALA A 49 -2.12 -18.89 -8.53
C ALA A 49 -2.00 -17.66 -7.63
N SER A 50 -1.23 -16.69 -8.06
CA SER A 50 -1.06 -15.42 -7.36
C SER A 50 -1.67 -14.27 -8.17
N PRO A 51 -3.01 -14.15 -8.21
CA PRO A 51 -3.67 -13.14 -9.04
C PRO A 51 -3.25 -11.70 -8.67
N GLY A 52 -2.93 -11.46 -7.38
CA GLY A 52 -2.40 -10.18 -6.95
C GLY A 52 -1.02 -9.86 -7.53
N LEU A 53 -0.12 -10.85 -7.64
CA LEU A 53 1.20 -10.64 -8.26
C LEU A 53 1.08 -10.45 -9.78
N LEU A 54 0.19 -11.17 -10.44
CA LEU A 54 -0.07 -10.97 -11.86
C LEU A 54 -0.59 -9.56 -12.13
N LEU A 55 -1.53 -9.08 -11.31
CA LEU A 55 -2.05 -7.73 -11.43
C LEU A 55 -0.97 -6.68 -11.13
N LEU A 56 -0.12 -6.89 -10.10
CA LEU A 56 1.02 -6.03 -9.82
C LEU A 56 1.97 -5.94 -11.02
N TYR A 57 2.28 -7.07 -11.66
CA TYR A 57 3.10 -7.09 -12.88
C TYR A 57 2.49 -6.21 -13.98
N HIS A 58 1.18 -6.30 -14.20
CA HIS A 58 0.49 -5.47 -15.18
C HIS A 58 0.55 -3.99 -14.83
N CYS A 59 0.34 -3.63 -13.56
CA CYS A 59 0.44 -2.24 -13.10
C CYS A 59 1.86 -1.67 -13.28
N ILE A 60 2.91 -2.45 -13.00
CA ILE A 60 4.30 -2.05 -13.24
C ILE A 60 4.55 -1.83 -14.74
N ARG A 61 4.12 -2.75 -15.60
CA ARG A 61 4.25 -2.60 -17.05
C ARG A 61 3.52 -1.36 -17.58
N GLN A 62 2.32 -1.10 -17.08
CA GLN A 62 1.55 0.08 -17.44
C GLN A 62 2.27 1.35 -17.00
N ALA A 63 2.74 1.43 -15.75
CA ALA A 63 3.49 2.57 -15.24
C ALA A 63 4.73 2.87 -16.09
N ILE A 64 5.46 1.84 -16.53
CA ILE A 64 6.59 1.99 -17.46
C ILE A 64 6.10 2.55 -18.82
N GLY A 65 5.01 2.02 -19.35
CA GLY A 65 4.42 2.46 -20.63
C GLY A 65 3.94 3.91 -20.58
N ASP A 66 3.42 4.35 -19.43
CA ASP A 66 2.96 5.71 -19.18
C ASP A 66 4.11 6.70 -18.88
N GLY A 67 5.36 6.20 -18.84
CA GLY A 67 6.55 7.00 -18.61
C GLY A 67 6.78 7.38 -17.16
N GLU A 68 6.18 6.65 -16.22
CA GLU A 68 6.46 6.84 -14.81
C GLU A 68 7.90 6.43 -14.49
N ARG A 69 8.59 7.26 -13.70
CA ARG A 69 10.01 7.05 -13.38
C ARG A 69 10.23 6.06 -12.24
N MET A 70 9.19 5.76 -11.47
CA MET A 70 9.28 4.88 -10.31
C MET A 70 7.92 4.26 -9.96
N VAL A 71 7.97 3.04 -9.46
CA VAL A 71 6.86 2.38 -8.77
C VAL A 71 7.24 2.24 -7.30
N ASP A 72 6.45 2.83 -6.41
CA ASP A 72 6.64 2.76 -4.96
C ASP A 72 5.66 1.73 -4.37
N LEU A 73 6.20 0.62 -3.85
CA LEU A 73 5.42 -0.45 -3.24
C LEU A 73 4.97 -0.12 -1.80
N LEU A 74 5.29 1.08 -1.33
CA LEU A 74 4.95 1.62 -0.01
C LEU A 74 5.46 0.77 1.16
N GLN A 75 4.94 1.06 2.37
CA GLN A 75 5.44 0.46 3.61
C GLN A 75 5.21 -1.06 3.68
N GLY A 76 6.11 -1.71 4.39
CA GLY A 76 6.06 -3.13 4.68
C GLY A 76 7.12 -3.94 3.91
N ALA A 77 7.82 -4.80 4.64
CA ALA A 77 8.86 -5.69 4.10
C ALA A 77 8.29 -7.09 3.80
N GLN A 78 7.15 -7.13 3.08
CA GLN A 78 6.61 -8.42 2.65
C GLN A 78 7.56 -9.06 1.64
N PRO A 79 7.79 -10.39 1.72
CA PRO A 79 8.75 -11.10 0.87
C PRO A 79 8.58 -10.80 -0.62
N TYR A 80 7.34 -10.81 -1.12
CA TYR A 80 7.09 -10.56 -2.53
C TYR A 80 7.55 -9.17 -3.02
N LYS A 81 7.58 -8.15 -2.15
CA LYS A 81 8.06 -6.81 -2.54
C LYS A 81 9.56 -6.81 -2.79
N LEU A 82 10.31 -7.60 -2.02
CA LEU A 82 11.76 -7.74 -2.17
C LEU A 82 12.14 -8.50 -3.46
N GLU A 83 11.22 -9.29 -4.01
CA GLU A 83 11.41 -9.92 -5.32
C GLU A 83 11.29 -8.93 -6.48
N TRP A 84 10.63 -7.78 -6.26
CA TRP A 84 10.39 -6.76 -7.29
C TRP A 84 11.33 -5.55 -7.20
N SER A 85 12.04 -5.37 -6.10
CA SER A 85 12.88 -4.21 -5.89
C SER A 85 13.99 -4.46 -4.89
N ASP A 86 15.20 -4.05 -5.26
CA ASP A 86 16.38 -4.01 -4.39
C ASP A 86 16.51 -2.66 -3.66
N ASP A 87 15.74 -1.65 -4.06
CA ASP A 87 15.76 -0.32 -3.44
C ASP A 87 14.84 -0.27 -2.23
N ILE A 88 15.42 -0.22 -1.04
CA ILE A 88 14.70 -0.14 0.23
C ILE A 88 14.89 1.23 0.87
N ARG A 89 13.80 1.98 0.99
CA ARG A 89 13.79 3.29 1.66
C ARG A 89 13.28 3.15 3.08
N ARG A 90 14.00 3.75 4.02
CA ARG A 90 13.57 3.83 5.41
C ARG A 90 12.66 5.04 5.61
N SER A 91 11.44 4.82 6.10
CA SER A 91 10.54 5.89 6.53
C SER A 91 10.61 6.07 8.04
N ILE A 92 10.60 7.32 8.48
CA ILE A 92 10.57 7.67 9.89
C ILE A 92 9.25 8.40 10.16
N THR A 93 8.49 7.92 11.13
CA THR A 93 7.30 8.61 11.61
C THR A 93 7.69 9.51 12.78
N LEU A 94 7.62 10.81 12.59
CA LEU A 94 7.82 11.78 13.66
C LEU A 94 6.46 12.14 14.27
N ARG A 95 6.33 11.96 15.59
CA ARG A 95 5.15 12.38 16.35
C ARG A 95 5.53 13.55 17.25
N TYR A 96 4.95 14.70 16.97
CA TYR A 96 5.13 15.88 17.80
C TYR A 96 3.93 16.06 18.74
N TYR A 97 4.22 16.21 20.02
CA TYR A 97 3.18 16.41 21.04
C TYR A 97 3.34 17.80 21.65
N ASN A 98 2.30 18.60 21.58
CA ASN A 98 2.25 19.87 22.29
C ASN A 98 2.22 19.63 23.82
N ARG A 99 2.84 20.51 24.61
CA ARG A 99 2.86 20.42 26.07
C ARG A 99 1.51 20.84 26.67
N SER A 100 0.51 19.96 26.60
CA SER A 100 -0.76 20.13 27.25
C SER A 100 -1.11 18.89 28.10
N VAL A 101 -1.92 19.07 29.14
CA VAL A 101 -2.36 17.97 30.03
C VAL A 101 -3.08 16.87 29.23
N ARG A 102 -3.88 17.25 28.23
CA ARG A 102 -4.54 16.31 27.30
C ARG A 102 -3.56 15.46 26.51
N THR A 103 -2.46 16.05 26.09
CA THR A 103 -1.44 15.37 25.28
C THR A 103 -0.62 14.38 26.11
N VAL A 104 -0.36 14.69 27.38
CA VAL A 104 0.30 13.77 28.30
C VAL A 104 -0.58 12.54 28.55
N ALA A 105 -1.88 12.72 28.75
CA ALA A 105 -2.83 11.62 28.92
C ALA A 105 -2.90 10.72 27.66
N LEU A 106 -2.95 11.31 26.46
CA LEU A 106 -2.92 10.56 25.21
C LEU A 106 -1.62 9.75 25.03
N LYS A 107 -0.48 10.32 25.38
CA LYS A 107 0.81 9.65 25.33
C LYS A 107 0.88 8.43 26.26
N LEU A 108 0.33 8.54 27.44
CA LEU A 108 0.23 7.42 28.40
C LEU A 108 -0.67 6.32 27.88
N LEU A 109 -1.81 6.64 27.26
CA LEU A 109 -2.74 5.69 26.66
C LEU A 109 -2.12 4.96 25.47
N GLU A 110 -1.37 5.65 24.62
CA GLU A 110 -0.69 5.04 23.47
C GLU A 110 0.47 4.13 23.91
N SER A 111 1.24 4.54 24.93
CA SER A 111 2.31 3.72 25.50
C SER A 111 1.75 2.44 26.13
N GLY A 112 0.60 2.51 26.81
CA GLY A 112 -0.09 1.34 27.34
C GLY A 112 -0.57 0.38 26.24
N LYS A 113 -1.08 0.89 25.13
CA LYS A 113 -1.49 0.06 23.98
C LYS A 113 -0.32 -0.62 23.29
N GLN A 114 0.85 0.03 23.18
CA GLN A 114 2.05 -0.58 22.63
C GLN A 114 2.61 -1.68 23.54
N ALA A 115 2.65 -1.46 24.84
CA ALA A 115 3.07 -2.47 25.82
C ALA A 115 2.15 -3.71 25.79
N ALA A 116 0.83 -3.51 25.74
CA ALA A 116 -0.14 -4.60 25.62
C ALA A 116 0.03 -5.42 24.32
N LYS A 117 0.40 -4.76 23.21
CA LYS A 117 0.61 -5.40 21.91
C LYS A 117 1.90 -6.24 21.86
N ILE A 118 2.88 -5.93 22.71
CA ILE A 118 4.13 -6.71 22.87
C ILE A 118 3.91 -7.93 23.75
N LEU A 119 3.05 -7.82 24.78
CA LEU A 119 2.72 -8.91 25.71
C LEU A 119 1.78 -9.98 25.12
N LEU A 120 1.09 -9.66 24.01
CA LEU A 120 0.14 -10.56 23.33
C LEU A 120 0.73 -11.21 22.05
N ARG A 121 2.03 -11.15 21.85
CA ARG A 121 2.80 -11.84 20.82
C ARG A 121 3.68 -12.91 21.45
#